data_2a5ac9e14e65890eaa7532269ed8478c
#
_entry.id   2a5ac9e14e65890eaa7532269ed8478c
#
_cell.length_a   1.000
_cell.length_b   1.000
_cell.length_c   1.000
_cell.angle_alpha   90.00
_cell.angle_beta   90.00
_cell.angle_gamma   90.00
#
_symmetry.space_group_name_H-M   'P 1'
#
loop_
_entity.id
_entity.type
_entity.pdbx_description
1 polymer ?
#
loop_
_entity_poly.entity_id
_entity_poly.type
_entity_poly.pdbx_seq_one_letter_code
_entity_poly.pdbx_strand_id
1 'polypeptide(L)'
;MPNLKISVVRAFSPEEVFGHELRSKSGEVIERCYLKEGQSWITDGWKMPEGFCSWAWEDLRKDRYLLYFGGNIPDTGEGVVYVSCSDGKRPVVFKLQRIES
;
A
#
# COMPACT_ATOMS: atom_id res chain seq x y z
N MET A 1 -18.28 9.13 10.61
CA MET A 1 -16.90 8.65 10.54
C MET A 1 -16.47 8.44 9.10
N PRO A 2 -15.27 8.83 8.72
CA PRO A 2 -14.84 8.66 7.36
C PRO A 2 -14.52 7.20 7.05
N ASN A 3 -14.66 6.84 5.80
CA ASN A 3 -14.08 5.65 5.27
C ASN A 3 -12.81 6.03 4.51
N LEU A 4 -11.96 5.04 4.30
CA LEU A 4 -10.75 5.20 3.52
C LEU A 4 -10.80 4.29 2.32
N LYS A 5 -10.35 4.79 1.18
CA LYS A 5 -10.14 3.98 -0.01
C LYS A 5 -8.64 3.75 -0.17
N ILE A 6 -8.25 2.49 -0.27
CA ILE A 6 -6.86 2.10 -0.51
C ILE A 6 -6.78 1.56 -1.93
N SER A 7 -5.91 2.14 -2.74
CA SER A 7 -5.72 1.71 -4.13
C SER A 7 -4.27 1.35 -4.37
N VAL A 8 -4.02 0.30 -5.15
CA VAL A 8 -2.67 -0.06 -5.59
C VAL A 8 -2.32 0.83 -6.78
N VAL A 9 -1.35 1.71 -6.59
CA VAL A 9 -0.86 2.60 -7.67
C VAL A 9 0.13 1.86 -8.55
N ARG A 10 1.09 1.19 -7.91
CA ARG A 10 2.12 0.45 -8.62
C ARG A 10 2.66 -0.69 -7.77
N ALA A 11 2.88 -1.84 -8.38
CA ALA A 11 3.53 -2.98 -7.74
C ALA A 11 4.82 -3.26 -8.52
N PHE A 12 5.97 -3.04 -7.87
CA PHE A 12 7.26 -3.21 -8.52
C PHE A 12 7.73 -4.66 -8.40
N SER A 13 8.29 -5.17 -9.49
CA SER A 13 8.95 -6.48 -9.46
C SER A 13 10.35 -6.35 -8.88
N PRO A 14 10.96 -7.45 -8.41
CA PRO A 14 12.37 -7.40 -8.01
C PRO A 14 13.30 -6.93 -9.13
N GLU A 15 13.02 -7.30 -10.37
CA GLU A 15 13.83 -6.87 -11.52
C GLU A 15 13.79 -5.37 -11.70
N GLU A 16 12.63 -4.75 -11.46
CA GLU A 16 12.49 -3.29 -11.55
C GLU A 16 13.27 -2.58 -10.44
N VAL A 17 13.35 -3.20 -9.26
CA VAL A 17 14.05 -2.60 -8.11
C VAL A 17 15.56 -2.79 -8.22
N PHE A 18 16.02 -3.98 -8.56
CA PHE A 18 17.45 -4.34 -8.52
C PHE A 18 18.13 -4.27 -9.88
N GLY A 19 17.37 -4.18 -10.95
CA GLY A 19 17.93 -4.19 -12.30
C GLY A 19 18.29 -5.58 -12.81
N HIS A 20 17.98 -6.61 -12.06
CA HIS A 20 18.23 -8.00 -12.43
C HIS A 20 17.32 -8.91 -11.62
N GLU A 21 17.23 -10.15 -12.03
CA GLU A 21 16.49 -11.18 -11.33
C GLU A 21 17.05 -11.36 -9.92
N LEU A 22 16.17 -11.45 -8.93
CA LEU A 22 16.55 -11.70 -7.54
C LEU A 22 16.18 -13.15 -7.20
N ARG A 23 17.11 -13.87 -6.59
CA ARG A 23 16.88 -15.24 -6.16
C ARG A 23 16.94 -15.37 -4.66
N SER A 24 16.13 -16.27 -4.12
CA SER A 24 16.14 -16.62 -2.71
C SER A 24 17.43 -17.38 -2.38
N LYS A 25 17.65 -17.57 -1.09
CA LYS A 25 18.79 -18.34 -0.60
C LYS A 25 18.83 -19.76 -1.14
N SER A 26 17.66 -20.35 -1.44
CA SER A 26 17.53 -21.69 -2.02
C SER A 26 17.58 -21.70 -3.55
N GLY A 27 17.78 -20.54 -4.19
CA GLY A 27 17.95 -20.44 -5.64
C GLY A 27 16.66 -20.19 -6.42
N GLU A 28 15.54 -20.05 -5.77
CA GLU A 28 14.27 -19.78 -6.44
C GLU A 28 14.14 -18.30 -6.79
N VAL A 29 13.55 -18.01 -7.95
CA VAL A 29 13.28 -16.63 -8.36
C VAL A 29 12.23 -16.02 -7.44
N ILE A 30 12.53 -14.84 -6.94
CA ILE A 30 11.57 -14.07 -6.14
C ILE A 30 10.70 -13.29 -7.09
N GLU A 31 9.39 -13.54 -7.03
CA GLU A 31 8.42 -12.91 -7.92
C GLU A 31 7.83 -11.66 -7.29
N ARG A 32 7.12 -10.87 -8.10
CA ARG A 32 6.44 -9.68 -7.59
C ARG A 32 5.33 -10.08 -6.61
N CYS A 33 4.91 -9.12 -5.80
CA CYS A 33 3.80 -9.30 -4.86
C CYS A 33 2.51 -9.69 -5.60
N TYR A 34 1.63 -10.41 -4.90
CA TYR A 34 0.35 -10.81 -5.47
C TYR A 34 -0.63 -9.64 -5.68
N LEU A 35 -0.39 -8.52 -5.03
CA LEU A 35 -1.22 -7.33 -5.22
C LEU A 35 -0.96 -6.72 -6.59
N LYS A 36 -2.03 -6.29 -7.25
CA LYS A 36 -1.96 -5.80 -8.63
C LYS A 36 -2.44 -4.37 -8.75
N GLU A 37 -1.84 -3.65 -9.67
CA GLU A 37 -2.23 -2.28 -10.00
C GLU A 37 -3.71 -2.21 -10.34
N GLY A 38 -4.37 -1.20 -9.81
CA GLY A 38 -5.79 -1.01 -10.01
C GLY A 38 -6.70 -1.66 -8.99
N GLN A 39 -6.18 -2.55 -8.16
CA GLN A 39 -6.97 -3.09 -7.07
C GLN A 39 -7.27 -2.01 -6.04
N SER A 40 -8.44 -2.06 -5.42
CA SER A 40 -8.81 -1.11 -4.38
C SER A 40 -9.70 -1.77 -3.33
N TRP A 41 -9.69 -1.16 -2.14
CA TRP A 41 -10.50 -1.61 -1.01
C TRP A 41 -11.05 -0.40 -0.28
N ILE A 42 -12.23 -0.57 0.31
CA ILE A 42 -12.83 0.43 1.21
C ILE A 42 -12.72 -0.12 2.63
N THR A 43 -12.27 0.70 3.55
CA THR A 43 -12.12 0.31 4.95
C THR A 43 -12.55 1.45 5.86
N ASP A 44 -12.89 1.13 7.08
CA ASP A 44 -13.15 2.13 8.12
C ASP A 44 -11.85 2.69 8.73
N GLY A 45 -10.69 2.20 8.30
CA GLY A 45 -9.40 2.62 8.82
C GLY A 45 -8.87 1.77 9.96
N TRP A 46 -9.70 0.95 10.57
CA TRP A 46 -9.35 0.13 11.73
C TRP A 46 -9.24 -1.35 11.42
N LYS A 47 -10.13 -1.85 10.58
CA LYS A 47 -10.21 -3.27 10.26
C LYS A 47 -9.62 -3.52 8.88
N MET A 48 -8.67 -4.44 8.80
CA MET A 48 -8.06 -4.82 7.54
C MET A 48 -9.10 -5.44 6.61
N PRO A 49 -9.22 -4.97 5.37
CA PRO A 49 -10.13 -5.59 4.42
C PRO A 49 -9.69 -7.01 4.06
N GLU A 50 -10.65 -7.83 3.73
CA GLU A 50 -10.36 -9.19 3.28
C GLU A 50 -9.52 -9.18 2.01
N GLY A 51 -8.51 -10.05 1.96
CA GLY A 51 -7.63 -10.15 0.81
C GLY A 51 -6.47 -9.16 0.79
N PHE A 52 -6.40 -8.27 1.76
CA PHE A 52 -5.31 -7.32 1.86
C PHE A 52 -4.10 -7.96 2.55
N CYS A 53 -2.92 -7.41 2.29
CA CYS A 53 -1.68 -7.91 2.88
C CYS A 53 -1.50 -7.36 4.30
N SER A 54 -1.34 -8.24 5.29
CA SER A 54 -1.17 -7.81 6.68
C SER A 54 0.12 -7.01 6.90
N TRP A 55 1.18 -7.34 6.18
CA TRP A 55 2.44 -6.57 6.23
C TRP A 55 2.19 -5.14 5.76
N ALA A 56 1.59 -4.97 4.57
CA ALA A 56 1.27 -3.65 4.05
C ALA A 56 0.31 -2.90 4.98
N TRP A 57 -0.66 -3.61 5.56
CA TRP A 57 -1.63 -3.00 6.48
C TRP A 57 -0.92 -2.31 7.66
N GLU A 58 0.12 -2.94 8.21
CA GLU A 58 0.90 -2.33 9.28
C GLU A 58 1.71 -1.13 8.80
N ASP A 59 2.24 -1.21 7.58
CA ASP A 59 2.98 -0.08 7.00
C ASP A 59 2.08 1.14 6.78
N LEU A 60 0.80 0.93 6.57
CA LEU A 60 -0.16 2.02 6.36
C LEU A 60 -0.68 2.62 7.66
N ARG A 61 -0.34 2.07 8.80
CA ARG A 61 -0.97 2.42 10.08
C ARG A 61 -0.95 3.91 10.39
N LYS A 62 0.22 4.53 10.32
CA LYS A 62 0.37 5.96 10.61
C LYS A 62 -0.53 6.80 9.70
N ASP A 63 -0.55 6.48 8.41
CA ASP A 63 -1.28 7.27 7.43
C ASP A 63 -2.79 6.99 7.48
N ARG A 64 -3.18 5.77 7.82
CA ARG A 64 -4.60 5.46 8.07
C ARG A 64 -5.12 6.31 9.23
N TYR A 65 -4.35 6.40 10.30
CA TYR A 65 -4.74 7.19 11.46
C TYR A 65 -4.76 8.67 11.13
N LEU A 66 -3.74 9.16 10.42
CA LEU A 66 -3.70 10.54 9.97
C LEU A 66 -4.99 10.92 9.25
N LEU A 67 -5.37 10.15 8.25
CA LEU A 67 -6.57 10.43 7.47
C LEU A 67 -7.84 10.24 8.26
N TYR A 68 -7.91 9.20 9.09
CA TYR A 68 -9.09 8.92 9.89
C TYR A 68 -9.43 10.08 10.82
N PHE A 69 -8.42 10.70 11.43
CA PHE A 69 -8.59 11.80 12.35
C PHE A 69 -8.58 13.17 11.68
N GLY A 70 -8.70 13.23 10.38
CA GLY A 70 -8.88 14.49 9.65
C GLY A 70 -7.58 15.20 9.25
N GLY A 71 -6.43 14.54 9.41
CA GLY A 71 -5.15 15.12 9.02
C GLY A 71 -4.92 15.08 7.52
N ASN A 72 -3.99 15.90 7.05
CA ASN A 72 -3.65 16.01 5.64
C ASN A 72 -2.16 16.24 5.46
N ILE A 73 -1.65 15.80 4.31
CA ILE A 73 -0.28 16.09 3.87
C ILE A 73 -0.37 17.25 2.88
N PRO A 74 0.36 18.36 3.10
CA PRO A 74 0.17 19.58 2.28
C PRO A 74 0.39 19.39 0.78
N ASP A 75 1.35 18.56 0.37
CA ASP A 75 1.71 18.44 -1.03
C ASP A 75 0.78 17.52 -1.84
N THR A 76 0.01 16.68 -1.19
CA THR A 76 -0.90 15.75 -1.89
C THR A 76 -2.37 16.17 -1.82
N GLY A 77 -2.65 17.24 -1.08
CA GLY A 77 -4.00 17.78 -0.96
C GLY A 77 -4.81 17.12 0.16
N GLU A 78 -6.03 17.55 0.26
CA GLU A 78 -6.91 17.13 1.35
C GLU A 78 -7.30 15.66 1.21
N GLY A 79 -7.02 14.89 2.26
CA GLY A 79 -7.49 13.51 2.37
C GLY A 79 -6.76 12.51 1.48
N VAL A 80 -5.59 12.85 0.95
CA VAL A 80 -4.84 11.96 0.06
C VAL A 80 -3.41 11.78 0.56
N VAL A 81 -2.97 10.52 0.69
CA VAL A 81 -1.60 10.17 1.07
C VAL A 81 -1.12 9.01 0.21
N TYR A 82 0.14 9.06 -0.21
CA TYR A 82 0.79 7.94 -0.90
C TYR A 82 1.75 7.27 0.05
N VAL A 83 1.69 5.94 0.12
CA VAL A 83 2.49 5.14 1.05
C VAL A 83 2.99 3.90 0.33
N SER A 84 4.23 3.52 0.57
CA SER A 84 4.78 2.26 0.08
C SER A 84 4.82 1.24 1.20
N CYS A 85 4.60 -0.04 0.86
CA CYS A 85 4.91 -1.09 1.83
C CYS A 85 6.43 -1.17 2.02
N SER A 86 6.85 -1.82 3.10
CA SER A 86 8.28 -1.88 3.48
C SER A 86 9.01 -3.08 2.90
N ASP A 87 8.39 -3.84 2.01
CA ASP A 87 9.09 -4.95 1.34
C ASP A 87 9.96 -4.40 0.22
N GLY A 88 11.25 -4.18 0.53
CA GLY A 88 12.19 -3.57 -0.41
C GLY A 88 12.51 -4.43 -1.63
N LYS A 89 12.15 -5.72 -1.62
CA LYS A 89 12.39 -6.60 -2.77
C LYS A 89 11.35 -6.39 -3.88
N ARG A 90 10.13 -6.02 -3.49
CA ARG A 90 8.99 -5.90 -4.40
C ARG A 90 7.96 -4.93 -3.81
N PRO A 91 8.34 -3.65 -3.70
CA PRO A 91 7.47 -2.69 -3.01
C PRO A 91 6.19 -2.42 -3.78
N VAL A 92 5.13 -2.20 -3.03
CA VAL A 92 3.83 -1.81 -3.57
C VAL A 92 3.52 -0.41 -3.07
N VAL A 93 3.18 0.48 -3.99
CA VAL A 93 2.81 1.86 -3.66
C VAL A 93 1.29 1.96 -3.64
N PHE A 94 0.77 2.52 -2.55
CA PHE A 94 -0.66 2.68 -2.35
C PHE A 94 -1.03 4.15 -2.32
N LYS A 95 -2.24 4.43 -2.77
CA LYS A 95 -2.90 5.71 -2.58
C LYS A 95 -3.99 5.51 -1.54
N LEU A 96 -3.96 6.29 -0.47
CA LEU A 96 -5.01 6.30 0.54
C LEU A 96 -5.82 7.57 0.38
N GLN A 97 -7.15 7.43 0.35
CA GLN A 97 -8.06 8.56 0.23
C GLN A 97 -9.11 8.49 1.32
N ARG A 98 -9.31 9.62 1.99
CA ARG A 98 -10.45 9.78 2.90
C ARG A 98 -11.67 10.05 2.04
N ILE A 99 -12.71 9.25 2.24
CA ILE A 99 -13.96 9.40 1.50
C ILE A 99 -15.11 9.56 2.48
N GLU A 100 -16.15 10.24 2.02
CA GLU A 100 -17.37 10.38 2.82
C GLU A 100 -18.09 9.03 2.89
N SER A 101 -18.61 8.74 4.06
CA SER A 101 -19.40 7.54 4.28
C SER A 101 -20.88 7.80 4.11
#